data_6d5a4891576b5967f42e61bfba7e7ff3
#
_entry.id   6d5a4891576b5967f42e61bfba7e7ff3
#
_cell.length_a   1.000
_cell.length_b   1.000
_cell.length_c   1.000
_cell.angle_alpha   90.00
_cell.angle_beta   90.00
_cell.angle_gamma   90.00
#
_symmetry.space_group_name_H-M   'P 1'
#
loop_
_entity.id
_entity.type
_entity.pdbx_description
1 polymer ?
#
loop_
_entity_poly.entity_id
_entity_poly.type
_entity_poly.pdbx_seq_one_letter_code
_entity_poly.pdbx_strand_id
1 'polypeptide(L)'
;MRDEVCFLCKRNRHAGRLEVHHIFGAANRKLSTKYGLVVTLCPDCHREAEHAVHRSAATMQYLHEYGQRKAMSENNWTIEQFREVFGKNYIDTEENT
;
A
#
# COMPACT_ATOMS: atom_id res chain seq x y z
N MET A 1 24.29 -0.36 4.59
CA MET A 1 23.54 -1.51 4.16
C MET A 1 22.15 -1.51 4.74
N ARG A 2 21.18 -1.75 3.92
CA ARG A 2 19.82 -1.77 4.37
C ARG A 2 19.31 -3.17 4.54
N ASP A 3 18.54 -3.37 5.57
CA ASP A 3 17.89 -4.64 5.78
C ASP A 3 16.50 -4.54 5.23
N GLU A 4 16.33 -5.01 4.01
CA GLU A 4 15.02 -4.95 3.39
C GLU A 4 14.24 -6.19 3.74
N VAL A 5 13.04 -5.99 4.17
CA VAL A 5 12.16 -7.09 4.52
C VAL A 5 10.82 -6.87 3.85
N CYS A 6 10.08 -7.96 3.71
CA CYS A 6 8.74 -7.88 3.17
C CYS A 6 7.86 -7.06 4.11
N PHE A 7 7.11 -6.12 3.56
CA PHE A 7 6.27 -5.28 4.39
C PHE A 7 5.20 -6.07 5.14
N LEU A 8 4.71 -7.14 4.53
CA LEU A 8 3.62 -7.90 5.14
C LEU A 8 4.11 -8.98 6.08
N CYS A 9 5.04 -9.83 5.65
CA CYS A 9 5.45 -10.94 6.52
C CYS A 9 6.68 -10.61 7.34
N LYS A 10 7.34 -9.50 7.05
CA LYS A 10 8.46 -9.00 7.85
C LYS A 10 9.68 -9.92 7.85
N ARG A 11 9.79 -10.78 6.86
CA ARG A 11 10.93 -11.68 6.76
C ARG A 11 11.94 -11.15 5.78
N ASN A 12 13.22 -11.34 6.10
CA ASN A 12 14.27 -10.88 5.22
C ASN A 12 14.94 -12.02 4.47
N ARG A 13 14.44 -13.25 4.60
CA ARG A 13 15.04 -14.37 3.90
C ARG A 13 14.79 -14.31 2.40
N HIS A 14 13.97 -13.34 1.98
CA HIS A 14 13.70 -13.13 0.57
C HIS A 14 14.54 -12.01 -0.01
N ALA A 15 15.58 -11.60 0.70
CA ALA A 15 16.41 -10.51 0.24
C ALA A 15 16.88 -10.78 -1.19
N GLY A 16 16.85 -9.76 -2.02
CA GLY A 16 17.22 -9.94 -3.42
C GLY A 16 16.08 -10.41 -4.28
N ARG A 17 14.98 -10.82 -3.66
CA ARG A 17 13.81 -11.27 -4.40
C ARG A 17 12.58 -10.45 -4.05
N LEU A 18 12.75 -9.37 -3.29
CA LEU A 18 11.64 -8.52 -2.94
C LEU A 18 11.19 -7.74 -4.18
N GLU A 19 9.89 -7.53 -4.25
CA GLU A 19 9.30 -6.86 -5.40
C GLU A 19 8.63 -5.57 -4.93
N VAL A 20 8.72 -4.56 -5.76
CA VAL A 20 8.11 -3.28 -5.44
C VAL A 20 6.64 -3.34 -5.81
N HIS A 21 5.79 -2.97 -4.86
CA HIS A 21 4.35 -2.93 -5.07
C HIS A 21 3.87 -1.49 -4.91
N HIS A 22 3.25 -0.96 -5.96
CA HIS A 22 2.64 0.36 -5.87
C HIS A 22 1.29 0.21 -5.21
N ILE A 23 1.11 0.86 -4.06
CA ILE A 23 -0.10 0.68 -3.28
C ILE A 23 -1.33 1.06 -4.10
N PHE A 24 -1.27 2.16 -4.84
CA PHE A 24 -2.35 2.55 -5.73
C PHE A 24 -1.86 2.38 -7.15
N GLY A 25 -2.43 1.40 -7.84
CA GLY A 25 -1.95 1.05 -9.16
C GLY A 25 -2.75 1.68 -10.28
N ALA A 26 -2.65 1.08 -11.45
CA ALA A 26 -3.37 1.53 -12.64
C ALA A 26 -3.17 3.02 -12.85
N ALA A 27 -4.25 3.78 -12.95
CA ALA A 27 -4.15 5.21 -13.25
C ALA A 27 -3.40 5.98 -12.17
N ASN A 28 -3.33 5.44 -10.95
CA ASN A 28 -2.70 6.15 -9.83
C ASN A 28 -1.28 5.68 -9.54
N ARG A 29 -0.71 4.90 -10.44
CA ARG A 29 0.63 4.37 -10.19
C ARG A 29 1.67 5.47 -10.06
N LYS A 30 1.59 6.48 -10.91
CA LYS A 30 2.54 7.58 -10.83
C LYS A 30 2.37 8.36 -9.54
N LEU A 31 1.13 8.49 -9.08
CA LEU A 31 0.89 9.18 -7.82
C LEU A 31 1.45 8.37 -6.65
N SER A 32 1.34 7.05 -6.71
CA SER A 32 1.96 6.23 -5.68
C SER A 32 3.45 6.51 -5.60
N THR A 33 4.11 6.55 -6.73
CA THR A 33 5.53 6.84 -6.75
C THR A 33 5.81 8.23 -6.23
N LYS A 34 5.03 9.20 -6.69
CA LYS A 34 5.26 10.58 -6.32
C LYS A 34 5.18 10.80 -4.80
N TYR A 35 4.23 10.14 -4.17
CA TYR A 35 4.02 10.35 -2.73
C TYR A 35 4.64 9.27 -1.88
N GLY A 36 5.47 8.41 -2.47
CA GLY A 36 6.17 7.39 -1.69
C GLY A 36 5.27 6.28 -1.19
N LEU A 37 4.20 6.00 -1.90
CA LEU A 37 3.23 5.00 -1.46
C LEU A 37 3.52 3.68 -2.16
N VAL A 38 4.71 3.16 -1.89
CA VAL A 38 5.12 1.87 -2.41
C VAL A 38 5.68 1.06 -1.25
N VAL A 39 5.55 -0.25 -1.35
CA VAL A 39 6.13 -1.14 -0.35
C VAL A 39 6.83 -2.27 -1.08
N THR A 40 7.77 -2.92 -0.39
CA THR A 40 8.42 -4.10 -0.95
C THR A 40 7.77 -5.34 -0.36
N LEU A 41 7.50 -6.30 -1.22
CA LEU A 41 6.83 -7.53 -0.82
C LEU A 41 7.60 -8.72 -1.39
N CYS A 42 7.66 -9.80 -0.63
CA CYS A 42 8.21 -11.03 -1.19
C CYS A 42 7.19 -11.60 -2.19
N PRO A 43 7.63 -12.48 -3.10
CA PRO A 43 6.71 -13.01 -4.10
C PRO A 43 5.48 -13.67 -3.49
N ASP A 44 5.65 -14.35 -2.35
CA ASP A 44 4.51 -15.00 -1.72
C ASP A 44 3.46 -13.99 -1.29
N CYS A 45 3.88 -12.91 -0.63
CA CYS A 45 2.93 -11.92 -0.16
C CYS A 45 2.42 -11.04 -1.28
N HIS A 46 3.17 -10.94 -2.37
CA HIS A 46 2.77 -10.10 -3.48
C HIS A 46 1.74 -10.78 -4.37
N ARG A 47 1.95 -12.05 -4.72
CA ARG A 47 1.04 -12.66 -5.69
C ARG A 47 0.87 -14.17 -5.58
N GLU A 48 1.65 -14.89 -4.77
CA GLU A 48 1.61 -16.36 -4.85
C GLU A 48 0.77 -17.00 -3.76
N ALA A 49 0.87 -16.54 -2.53
CA ALA A 49 0.12 -17.13 -1.44
C ALA A 49 -1.33 -16.68 -1.47
N GLU A 50 -2.17 -17.39 -0.75
CA GLU A 50 -3.58 -17.03 -0.70
C GLU A 50 -3.79 -15.65 -0.14
N HIS A 51 -2.96 -15.24 0.80
CA HIS A 51 -3.09 -13.92 1.41
C HIS A 51 -2.40 -12.84 0.59
N ALA A 52 -1.80 -13.19 -0.55
CA ALA A 52 -1.06 -12.22 -1.35
C ALA A 52 -1.96 -11.07 -1.76
N VAL A 53 -1.36 -9.88 -1.87
CA VAL A 53 -2.14 -8.68 -2.14
C VAL A 53 -2.91 -8.81 -3.44
N HIS A 54 -2.35 -9.48 -4.45
CA HIS A 54 -3.04 -9.62 -5.73
C HIS A 54 -4.02 -10.77 -5.74
N ARG A 55 -4.16 -11.52 -4.65
CA ARG A 55 -5.09 -12.63 -4.56
C ARG A 55 -6.10 -12.47 -3.45
N SER A 56 -5.93 -11.49 -2.58
CA SER A 56 -6.79 -11.31 -1.43
C SER A 56 -7.31 -9.89 -1.39
N ALA A 57 -8.63 -9.74 -1.51
CA ALA A 57 -9.23 -8.41 -1.43
C ALA A 57 -8.98 -7.78 -0.06
N ALA A 58 -8.99 -8.61 0.98
CA ALA A 58 -8.74 -8.07 2.32
C ALA A 58 -7.34 -7.52 2.46
N THR A 59 -6.36 -8.23 1.90
CA THR A 59 -4.98 -7.75 1.97
C THR A 59 -4.81 -6.49 1.13
N MET A 60 -5.43 -6.45 -0.03
CA MET A 60 -5.38 -5.25 -0.86
C MET A 60 -6.00 -4.07 -0.12
N GLN A 61 -7.15 -4.30 0.53
CA GLN A 61 -7.80 -3.23 1.27
C GLN A 61 -6.93 -2.74 2.43
N TYR A 62 -6.27 -3.67 3.12
CA TYR A 62 -5.37 -3.31 4.20
C TYR A 62 -4.28 -2.35 3.70
N LEU A 63 -3.70 -2.66 2.56
CA LEU A 63 -2.64 -1.80 2.02
C LEU A 63 -3.19 -0.47 1.53
N HIS A 64 -4.39 -0.48 0.94
CA HIS A 64 -4.99 0.78 0.52
C HIS A 64 -5.23 1.70 1.72
N GLU A 65 -5.73 1.13 2.81
CA GLU A 65 -5.95 1.95 4.00
C GLU A 65 -4.63 2.46 4.56
N TYR A 66 -3.63 1.60 4.59
CA TYR A 66 -2.31 2.03 5.06
C TYR A 66 -1.79 3.18 4.20
N GLY A 67 -1.87 3.02 2.88
CA GLY A 67 -1.35 4.04 1.97
C GLY A 67 -2.08 5.35 2.11
N GLN A 68 -3.41 5.28 2.25
CA GLN A 68 -4.17 6.52 2.40
C GLN A 68 -3.82 7.23 3.69
N ARG A 69 -3.72 6.49 4.81
CA ARG A 69 -3.38 7.13 6.08
C ARG A 69 -1.98 7.73 6.03
N LYS A 70 -1.05 7.03 5.37
CA LYS A 70 0.30 7.54 5.22
C LYS A 70 0.30 8.84 4.41
N ALA A 71 -0.41 8.85 3.29
CA ALA A 71 -0.45 10.04 2.44
C ALA A 71 -1.08 11.21 3.16
N MET A 72 -2.17 10.96 3.89
CA MET A 72 -2.84 12.02 4.60
C MET A 72 -1.95 12.58 5.70
N SER A 73 -1.25 11.69 6.41
CA SER A 73 -0.38 12.14 7.49
C SER A 73 0.80 12.95 6.97
N GLU A 74 1.43 12.46 5.91
CA GLU A 74 2.64 13.11 5.41
C GLU A 74 2.35 14.42 4.70
N ASN A 75 1.17 14.55 4.13
CA ASN A 75 0.82 15.75 3.38
C ASN A 75 -0.18 16.63 4.11
N ASN A 76 -0.56 16.23 5.31
CA ASN A 76 -1.52 16.99 6.11
C ASN A 76 -2.84 17.15 5.37
N TRP A 77 -3.29 16.07 4.74
CA TRP A 77 -4.51 16.07 3.94
C TRP A 77 -5.69 15.58 4.74
N THR A 78 -6.86 16.15 4.42
CA THR A 78 -8.12 15.58 4.86
C THR A 78 -8.49 14.43 3.93
N ILE A 79 -9.54 13.68 4.32
CA ILE A 79 -10.03 12.62 3.46
C ILE A 79 -10.48 13.17 2.11
N GLU A 80 -11.12 14.33 2.12
CA GLU A 80 -11.57 14.92 0.87
C GLU A 80 -10.40 15.30 -0.02
N GLN A 81 -9.32 15.81 0.58
CA GLN A 81 -8.15 16.15 -0.21
C GLN A 81 -7.52 14.90 -0.81
N PHE A 82 -7.48 13.81 -0.05
CA PHE A 82 -6.96 12.56 -0.59
C PHE A 82 -7.84 12.10 -1.77
N ARG A 83 -9.15 12.19 -1.61
CA ARG A 83 -10.05 11.78 -2.68
C ARG A 83 -9.84 12.60 -3.94
N GLU A 84 -9.56 13.90 -3.78
CA GLU A 84 -9.35 14.73 -4.96
C GLU A 84 -8.11 14.29 -5.72
N VAL A 85 -7.08 13.85 -4.99
CA VAL A 85 -5.84 13.46 -5.66
C VAL A 85 -5.94 12.05 -6.24
N PHE A 86 -6.48 11.11 -5.46
CA PHE A 86 -6.48 9.70 -5.86
C PHE A 86 -7.83 9.21 -6.39
N GLY A 87 -8.87 9.97 -6.23
CA GLY A 87 -10.16 9.65 -6.84
C GLY A 87 -11.07 8.76 -6.02
N LYS A 88 -10.63 8.30 -4.86
CA LYS A 88 -11.44 7.40 -4.07
C LYS A 88 -11.00 7.42 -2.62
N ASN A 89 -11.93 7.16 -1.73
CA ASN A 89 -11.66 7.04 -0.31
C ASN A 89 -11.67 5.57 0.07
N TYR A 90 -10.59 5.12 0.72
CA TYR A 90 -10.47 3.72 1.12
C TYR A 90 -10.70 3.51 2.61
N ILE A 91 -10.81 4.57 3.37
CA ILE A 91 -10.98 4.47 4.81
C ILE A 91 -12.45 4.63 5.14
N ASP A 92 -12.95 3.71 5.97
CA ASP A 92 -14.32 3.81 6.43
C ASP A 92 -14.41 4.95 7.43
N THR A 93 -15.19 5.98 7.08
CA THR A 93 -15.28 7.16 7.92
C THR A 93 -16.49 7.16 8.82
N GLU A 94 -17.34 6.17 8.71
CA GLU A 94 -18.55 6.18 9.50
C GLU A 94 -18.28 5.98 10.96
N GLU A 95 -17.18 5.33 11.26
CA GLU A 95 -16.82 5.10 12.64
C GLU A 95 -16.47 6.38 13.35
N ASN A 96 -16.24 7.41 12.61
CA ASN A 96 -15.81 8.65 13.20
C ASN A 96 -16.98 9.49 13.67
N THR A 97 -18.15 9.05 13.45
CA THR A 97 -19.32 9.83 13.84
C THR A 97 -19.82 9.41 15.19
#